data_bef12273daac0643be827c99da7f548c
#
_entry.id   bef12273daac0643be827c99da7f548c
#
_cell.length_a   1.000
_cell.length_b   1.000
_cell.length_c   1.000
_cell.angle_alpha   90.00
_cell.angle_beta   90.00
_cell.angle_gamma   90.00
#
_symmetry.space_group_name_H-M   'P 1'
#
loop_
_entity.id
_entity.type
_entity.pdbx_description
1 polymer ?
#
loop_
_entity_poly.entity_id
_entity_poly.type
_entity_poly.pdbx_seq_one_letter_code
_entity_poly.pdbx_strand_id
1 'polypeptide(L)'
;LFYIFYIFLTEQQLMSAATDIPLTRKQRVVFDYLENNQDIFRDNPPSLDQLCDHLGLKSRGSLHKHIHALINEGLIEPINGLHRGIRLTKAENDPVNSDAGGELPLVGKIAAGIPLEAIEDAELIGVPEQLQTNNQCFVLEVQGDSMIDAGILEGDHVVIEKRSNAQDGDIVVALIDGSDATLKTIEQREDQVTLHPANSTMMPFTYHPDQVQIQGVLVGQMRSYL
;
A
#
# COMPACT_ATOMS: atom_id res chain seq x y z
N LEU A 1 -26.29 -22.52 -21.32
CA LEU A 1 -26.09 -23.29 -20.06
C LEU A 1 -24.69 -23.91 -19.96
N PHE A 2 -24.09 -24.33 -21.10
CA PHE A 2 -22.74 -24.95 -21.12
C PHE A 2 -21.58 -23.92 -20.91
N TYR A 3 -21.80 -22.68 -21.24
CA TYR A 3 -20.76 -21.62 -21.13
C TYR A 3 -20.54 -21.15 -19.68
N ILE A 4 -21.57 -21.15 -18.86
CA ILE A 4 -21.52 -20.79 -17.43
C ILE A 4 -20.83 -21.89 -16.63
N PHE A 5 -20.98 -23.15 -17.02
CA PHE A 5 -20.32 -24.29 -16.36
C PHE A 5 -18.81 -24.36 -16.65
N TYR A 6 -18.37 -23.83 -17.79
CA TYR A 6 -16.95 -23.80 -18.17
C TYR A 6 -16.21 -22.70 -17.42
N ILE A 7 -16.86 -21.56 -17.12
CA ILE A 7 -16.26 -20.48 -16.32
C ILE A 7 -16.13 -20.90 -14.85
N PHE A 8 -17.11 -21.61 -14.30
CA PHE A 8 -17.06 -22.10 -12.91
C PHE A 8 -16.00 -23.18 -12.69
N LEU A 9 -15.67 -23.96 -13.70
CA LEU A 9 -14.61 -24.98 -13.62
C LEU A 9 -13.19 -24.38 -13.74
N THR A 10 -13.04 -23.26 -14.43
CA THR A 10 -11.74 -22.55 -14.54
C THR A 10 -11.40 -21.78 -13.28
N GLU A 11 -12.36 -21.20 -12.58
CA GLU A 11 -12.10 -20.52 -11.29
C GLU A 11 -11.72 -21.50 -10.17
N GLN A 12 -12.33 -22.69 -10.12
CA GLN A 12 -11.93 -23.73 -9.15
C GLN A 12 -10.57 -24.38 -9.48
N GLN A 13 -10.14 -24.41 -10.73
CA GLN A 13 -8.81 -24.92 -11.11
C GLN A 13 -7.70 -23.87 -10.90
N LEU A 14 -8.00 -22.59 -10.98
CA LEU A 14 -7.03 -21.50 -10.71
C LEU A 14 -6.76 -21.31 -9.21
N MET A 15 -7.72 -21.61 -8.34
CA MET A 15 -7.50 -21.62 -6.87
C MET A 15 -6.72 -22.84 -6.37
N SER A 16 -6.49 -23.86 -7.21
CA SER A 16 -5.80 -25.11 -6.82
C SER A 16 -4.29 -25.11 -7.08
N ALA A 17 -3.73 -24.12 -7.76
CA ALA A 17 -2.29 -24.11 -8.08
C ALA A 17 -1.38 -23.67 -6.92
N ALA A 18 -1.92 -23.04 -5.87
CA ALA A 18 -1.16 -22.66 -4.67
C ALA A 18 -1.13 -23.77 -3.58
N THR A 19 -1.75 -24.94 -3.83
CA THR A 19 -1.98 -25.97 -2.80
C THR A 19 -1.10 -27.21 -2.89
N ASP A 20 -0.14 -27.26 -3.80
CA ASP A 20 0.67 -28.47 -4.00
C ASP A 20 2.04 -28.47 -3.29
N ILE A 21 2.31 -27.46 -2.43
CA ILE A 21 3.50 -27.47 -1.59
C ILE A 21 3.21 -28.34 -0.37
N PRO A 22 3.99 -29.42 -0.13
CA PRO A 22 3.72 -30.37 0.97
C PRO A 22 4.07 -29.74 2.33
N LEU A 23 3.18 -28.90 2.85
CA LEU A 23 3.33 -28.32 4.17
C LEU A 23 3.00 -29.33 5.26
N THR A 24 3.80 -29.36 6.33
CA THR A 24 3.44 -30.08 7.55
C THR A 24 2.17 -29.49 8.18
N ARG A 25 1.46 -30.30 8.99
CA ARG A 25 0.23 -29.84 9.65
C ARG A 25 0.41 -28.53 10.43
N LYS A 26 1.58 -28.31 11.07
CA LYS A 26 1.86 -27.09 11.84
C LYS A 26 2.19 -25.91 10.95
N GLN A 27 2.91 -26.12 9.85
CA GLN A 27 3.16 -25.08 8.85
C GLN A 27 1.85 -24.62 8.20
N ARG A 28 0.97 -25.57 7.87
CA ARG A 28 -0.37 -25.26 7.32
C ARG A 28 -1.17 -24.38 8.28
N VAL A 29 -1.21 -24.70 9.57
CA VAL A 29 -1.92 -23.88 10.58
C VAL A 29 -1.39 -22.44 10.63
N VAL A 30 -0.06 -22.25 10.56
CA VAL A 30 0.53 -20.90 10.53
C VAL A 30 0.16 -20.17 9.24
N PHE A 31 0.26 -20.85 8.11
CA PHE A 31 -0.05 -20.29 6.80
C PHE A 31 -1.53 -19.90 6.67
N ASP A 32 -2.45 -20.83 6.99
CA ASP A 32 -3.90 -20.60 6.95
C ASP A 32 -4.32 -19.45 7.89
N TYR A 33 -3.66 -19.30 9.03
CA TYR A 33 -3.91 -18.18 9.94
C TYR A 33 -3.53 -16.84 9.32
N LEU A 34 -2.37 -16.74 8.65
CA LEU A 34 -1.94 -15.54 7.94
C LEU A 34 -2.85 -15.23 6.75
N GLU A 35 -3.25 -16.26 6.00
CA GLU A 35 -4.14 -16.14 4.85
C GLU A 35 -5.53 -15.64 5.25
N ASN A 36 -6.14 -16.22 6.28
CA ASN A 36 -7.47 -15.84 6.77
C ASN A 36 -7.53 -14.47 7.45
N ASN A 37 -6.39 -13.88 7.80
CA ASN A 37 -6.30 -12.56 8.43
C ASN A 37 -5.52 -11.57 7.57
N GLN A 38 -5.39 -11.82 6.28
CA GLN A 38 -4.58 -11.04 5.35
C GLN A 38 -4.96 -9.56 5.34
N ASP A 39 -6.25 -9.24 5.37
CA ASP A 39 -6.75 -7.86 5.40
C ASP A 39 -6.33 -7.11 6.66
N ILE A 40 -6.34 -7.78 7.82
CA ILE A 40 -5.94 -7.20 9.10
C ILE A 40 -4.41 -7.00 9.16
N PHE A 41 -3.66 -7.94 8.59
CA PHE A 41 -2.20 -7.95 8.63
C PHE A 41 -1.56 -7.15 7.50
N ARG A 42 -2.33 -6.64 6.56
CA ARG A 42 -1.85 -5.81 5.45
C ARG A 42 -1.19 -4.53 5.98
N ASP A 43 -1.86 -3.84 6.91
CA ASP A 43 -1.42 -2.56 7.45
C ASP A 43 -0.66 -2.71 8.78
N ASN A 44 -0.88 -3.82 9.48
CA ASN A 44 -0.24 -4.11 10.78
C ASN A 44 0.17 -5.57 10.87
N PRO A 45 1.28 -5.96 10.23
CA PRO A 45 1.75 -7.35 10.20
C PRO A 45 2.05 -7.86 11.60
N PRO A 46 1.66 -9.11 11.92
CA PRO A 46 1.79 -9.66 13.25
C PRO A 46 3.25 -9.91 13.62
N SER A 47 3.64 -9.55 14.82
CA SER A 47 4.91 -9.95 15.39
C SER A 47 4.91 -11.45 15.72
N LEU A 48 6.09 -12.05 15.88
CA LEU A 48 6.21 -13.46 16.26
C LEU A 48 5.54 -13.77 17.61
N ASP A 49 5.49 -12.80 18.52
CA ASP A 49 4.84 -12.95 19.83
C ASP A 49 3.32 -13.01 19.68
N GLN A 50 2.75 -12.09 18.91
CA GLN A 50 1.32 -12.10 18.62
C GLN A 50 0.90 -13.39 17.93
N LEU A 51 1.71 -13.91 17.00
CA LEU A 51 1.45 -15.20 16.36
C LEU A 51 1.52 -16.39 17.33
N CYS A 52 2.50 -16.40 18.25
CA CYS A 52 2.57 -17.43 19.30
C CYS A 52 1.31 -17.44 20.15
N ASP A 53 0.85 -16.26 20.59
CA ASP A 53 -0.32 -16.12 21.45
C ASP A 53 -1.61 -16.57 20.73
N HIS A 54 -1.81 -16.13 19.50
CA HIS A 54 -3.00 -16.47 18.71
C HIS A 54 -3.05 -17.96 18.29
N LEU A 55 -1.89 -18.55 17.99
CA LEU A 55 -1.77 -19.96 17.59
C LEU A 55 -1.63 -20.90 18.79
N GLY A 56 -1.65 -20.40 20.02
CA GLY A 56 -1.50 -21.19 21.24
C GLY A 56 -0.18 -21.95 21.32
N LEU A 57 0.89 -21.41 20.72
CA LEU A 57 2.20 -22.07 20.68
C LEU A 57 3.01 -21.73 21.94
N LYS A 58 3.47 -22.77 22.64
CA LYS A 58 4.19 -22.65 23.93
C LYS A 58 5.62 -22.09 23.82
N SER A 59 6.19 -21.99 22.62
CA SER A 59 7.57 -21.48 22.47
C SER A 59 7.80 -20.81 21.11
N ARG A 60 8.45 -19.63 21.16
CA ARG A 60 8.92 -18.89 19.97
C ARG A 60 9.84 -19.74 19.08
N GLY A 61 10.70 -20.58 19.67
CA GLY A 61 11.63 -21.41 18.91
C GLY A 61 10.94 -22.42 18.00
N SER A 62 9.77 -22.93 18.40
CA SER A 62 8.95 -23.82 17.56
C SER A 62 8.32 -23.05 16.40
N LEU A 63 7.73 -21.87 16.66
CA LEU A 63 7.18 -21.02 15.63
C LEU A 63 8.24 -20.58 14.63
N HIS A 64 9.41 -20.14 15.11
CA HIS A 64 10.52 -19.70 14.28
C HIS A 64 10.93 -20.75 13.22
N LYS A 65 10.98 -22.04 13.60
CA LYS A 65 11.26 -23.13 12.66
C LYS A 65 10.20 -23.24 11.56
N HIS A 66 8.91 -23.08 11.90
CA HIS A 66 7.82 -23.16 10.93
C HIS A 66 7.81 -21.95 10.00
N ILE A 67 8.09 -20.77 10.54
CA ILE A 67 8.24 -19.51 9.78
C ILE A 67 9.40 -19.64 8.78
N HIS A 68 10.60 -20.06 9.22
CA HIS A 68 11.73 -20.24 8.30
C HIS A 68 11.45 -21.25 7.20
N ALA A 69 10.74 -22.32 7.51
CA ALA A 69 10.35 -23.28 6.47
C ALA A 69 9.38 -22.68 5.44
N LEU A 70 8.41 -21.87 5.88
CA LEU A 70 7.48 -21.18 4.99
C LEU A 70 8.19 -20.08 4.15
N ILE A 71 9.20 -19.41 4.71
CA ILE A 71 10.07 -18.47 3.98
C ILE A 71 10.88 -19.21 2.90
N ASN A 72 11.48 -20.36 3.24
CA ASN A 72 12.26 -21.14 2.28
C ASN A 72 11.40 -21.70 1.13
N GLU A 73 10.13 -21.97 1.37
CA GLU A 73 9.15 -22.35 0.34
C GLU A 73 8.57 -21.14 -0.41
N GLY A 74 9.00 -19.91 -0.10
CA GLY A 74 8.55 -18.70 -0.76
C GLY A 74 7.08 -18.33 -0.47
N LEU A 75 6.46 -18.86 0.58
CA LEU A 75 5.06 -18.63 0.93
C LEU A 75 4.84 -17.39 1.80
N ILE A 76 5.84 -17.02 2.56
CA ILE A 76 5.86 -15.83 3.43
C ILE A 76 7.22 -15.13 3.36
N GLU A 77 7.23 -13.86 3.65
CA GLU A 77 8.46 -13.06 3.70
C GLU A 77 8.56 -12.24 4.99
N PRO A 78 9.77 -11.99 5.51
CA PRO A 78 9.99 -11.15 6.67
C PRO A 78 9.94 -9.67 6.30
N ILE A 79 9.27 -8.87 7.12
CA ILE A 79 9.25 -7.40 6.97
C ILE A 79 10.43 -6.84 7.77
N ASN A 80 11.41 -6.21 7.10
CA ASN A 80 12.60 -5.59 7.72
C ASN A 80 13.25 -6.49 8.80
N GLY A 81 13.36 -7.79 8.51
CA GLY A 81 13.78 -8.83 9.46
C GLY A 81 12.63 -9.34 10.32
N LEU A 82 12.78 -10.56 10.85
CA LEU A 82 11.74 -11.27 11.62
C LEU A 82 11.23 -10.52 12.87
N HIS A 83 11.92 -9.46 13.30
CA HIS A 83 11.54 -8.67 14.47
C HIS A 83 10.36 -7.72 14.22
N ARG A 84 10.10 -7.35 12.96
CA ARG A 84 9.02 -6.41 12.60
C ARG A 84 7.78 -7.07 12.02
N GLY A 85 7.77 -8.38 11.92
CA GLY A 85 6.63 -9.16 11.45
C GLY A 85 6.91 -9.98 10.21
N ILE A 86 5.88 -10.68 9.76
CA ILE A 86 5.89 -11.50 8.55
C ILE A 86 4.62 -11.24 7.75
N ARG A 87 4.70 -11.40 6.44
CA ARG A 87 3.55 -11.33 5.53
C ARG A 87 3.54 -12.50 4.55
N LEU A 88 2.41 -12.76 3.94
CA LEU A 88 2.32 -13.72 2.83
C LEU A 88 3.11 -13.19 1.63
N THR A 89 3.86 -14.06 0.99
CA THR A 89 4.41 -13.77 -0.33
C THR A 89 3.23 -13.72 -1.29
N LYS A 90 3.03 -12.61 -1.99
CA LYS A 90 1.93 -12.49 -2.96
C LYS A 90 2.07 -13.57 -4.02
N ALA A 91 1.01 -14.32 -4.28
CA ALA A 91 0.94 -15.16 -5.48
C ALA A 91 1.05 -14.26 -6.72
N GLU A 92 1.81 -14.68 -7.72
CA GLU A 92 2.18 -13.93 -8.94
C GLU A 92 1.00 -13.48 -9.85
N ASN A 93 -0.21 -13.32 -9.32
CA ASN A 93 -1.41 -12.97 -10.08
C ASN A 93 -2.00 -11.60 -9.76
N ASP A 94 -1.37 -10.80 -8.89
CA ASP A 94 -1.63 -9.37 -8.90
C ASP A 94 -0.63 -8.74 -9.90
N PRO A 95 -1.09 -8.00 -10.92
CA PRO A 95 -0.20 -7.32 -11.85
C PRO A 95 0.42 -6.09 -11.17
N VAL A 96 1.28 -6.31 -10.19
CA VAL A 96 2.19 -5.30 -9.68
C VAL A 96 3.58 -5.92 -9.71
N ASN A 97 4.30 -5.61 -10.79
CA ASN A 97 5.70 -5.88 -11.01
C ASN A 97 6.53 -5.56 -9.75
N SER A 98 6.93 -6.60 -9.01
CA SER A 98 7.97 -6.48 -7.98
C SER A 98 9.35 -6.92 -8.47
N ASP A 99 9.56 -7.07 -9.78
CA ASP A 99 10.85 -7.46 -10.39
C ASP A 99 11.48 -6.44 -11.34
N ALA A 100 10.87 -5.26 -11.52
CA ALA A 100 11.58 -4.12 -12.10
C ALA A 100 11.98 -3.20 -10.93
N GLY A 101 13.14 -3.45 -10.35
CA GLY A 101 13.65 -2.68 -9.22
C GLY A 101 13.47 -1.18 -9.45
N GLY A 102 12.69 -0.52 -8.59
CA GLY A 102 12.58 0.91 -8.55
C GLY A 102 11.64 1.60 -9.53
N GLU A 103 10.78 0.93 -10.28
CA GLU A 103 9.78 1.58 -11.14
C GLU A 103 8.40 1.64 -10.47
N LEU A 104 7.78 2.83 -10.47
CA LEU A 104 6.43 3.07 -9.98
C LEU A 104 5.55 3.69 -11.06
N PRO A 105 4.23 3.42 -11.07
CA PRO A 105 3.32 4.02 -12.03
C PRO A 105 3.19 5.52 -11.78
N LEU A 106 3.35 6.32 -12.84
CA LEU A 106 2.97 7.73 -12.87
C LEU A 106 1.46 7.82 -13.12
N VAL A 107 0.71 8.08 -12.06
CA VAL A 107 -0.75 8.05 -12.06
C VAL A 107 -1.36 9.33 -12.64
N GLY A 108 -0.53 10.31 -13.00
CA GLY A 108 -0.96 11.54 -13.65
C GLY A 108 -0.52 12.79 -12.92
N LYS A 109 -1.15 13.90 -13.27
CA LYS A 109 -0.92 15.20 -12.65
C LYS A 109 -1.93 15.41 -11.54
N ILE A 110 -1.51 15.97 -10.42
CA ILE A 110 -2.43 16.36 -9.36
C ILE A 110 -3.25 17.55 -9.87
N ALA A 111 -4.28 17.28 -10.58
CA ALA A 111 -5.34 18.22 -10.95
C ALA A 111 -6.61 17.42 -11.25
N ALA A 112 -7.58 17.55 -10.37
CA ALA A 112 -9.00 17.22 -10.54
C ALA A 112 -9.37 15.86 -11.17
N GLY A 113 -9.88 14.95 -10.37
CA GLY A 113 -11.03 14.15 -10.80
C GLY A 113 -10.81 12.80 -11.45
N ILE A 114 -9.64 12.17 -11.40
CA ILE A 114 -9.51 10.79 -11.91
C ILE A 114 -9.28 9.84 -10.72
N PRO A 115 -10.20 8.88 -10.46
CA PRO A 115 -9.95 7.80 -9.51
C PRO A 115 -8.70 7.00 -9.93
N LEU A 116 -7.84 6.68 -8.98
CA LEU A 116 -6.59 5.91 -9.17
C LEU A 116 -6.79 4.55 -9.87
N GLU A 117 -8.02 4.04 -9.88
CA GLU A 117 -8.40 2.73 -10.43
C GLU A 117 -8.56 2.69 -11.96
N ALA A 118 -8.43 3.82 -12.66
CA ALA A 118 -8.74 3.93 -14.10
C ALA A 118 -7.51 3.96 -15.02
N ILE A 119 -6.29 3.61 -14.53
CA ILE A 119 -5.08 3.77 -15.35
C ILE A 119 -4.52 2.40 -15.75
N GLU A 120 -5.08 1.84 -16.82
CA GLU A 120 -4.58 0.59 -17.41
C GLU A 120 -3.24 0.73 -18.17
N ASP A 121 -2.79 1.98 -18.49
CA ASP A 121 -1.55 2.26 -19.26
C ASP A 121 -0.72 3.37 -18.58
N ALA A 122 -0.43 3.27 -17.28
CA ALA A 122 0.42 4.26 -16.60
C ALA A 122 1.87 4.16 -17.09
N GLU A 123 2.48 5.31 -17.42
CA GLU A 123 3.91 5.41 -17.62
C GLU A 123 4.64 4.98 -16.33
N LEU A 124 5.70 4.17 -16.47
CA LEU A 124 6.52 3.75 -15.33
C LEU A 124 7.70 4.72 -15.15
N ILE A 125 7.92 5.16 -13.94
CA ILE A 125 9.04 6.05 -13.57
C ILE A 125 9.96 5.34 -12.59
N GLY A 126 11.28 5.38 -12.88
CA GLY A 126 12.32 4.88 -11.99
C GLY A 126 12.36 5.69 -10.69
N VAL A 127 12.11 5.03 -9.56
CA VAL A 127 12.12 5.63 -8.21
C VAL A 127 13.15 4.89 -7.35
N PRO A 128 14.10 5.61 -6.70
CA PRO A 128 15.02 4.98 -5.76
C PRO A 128 14.29 4.21 -4.65
N GLU A 129 14.77 3.01 -4.31
CA GLU A 129 14.17 2.18 -3.26
C GLU A 129 14.02 2.91 -1.92
N GLN A 130 14.94 3.84 -1.62
CA GLN A 130 14.93 4.62 -0.38
C GLN A 130 13.72 5.57 -0.28
N LEU A 131 13.08 5.90 -1.40
CA LEU A 131 11.88 6.74 -1.48
C LEU A 131 10.60 5.92 -1.56
N GLN A 132 10.69 4.60 -1.51
CA GLN A 132 9.56 3.70 -1.51
C GLN A 132 9.34 3.11 -0.12
N THR A 133 8.12 2.68 0.14
CA THR A 133 7.78 1.90 1.33
C THR A 133 7.48 0.45 0.93
N ASN A 134 7.29 -0.42 1.92
CA ASN A 134 6.88 -1.81 1.66
C ASN A 134 5.41 -1.93 1.22
N ASN A 135 4.67 -0.82 1.21
CA ASN A 135 3.30 -0.75 0.77
C ASN A 135 3.23 -0.31 -0.70
N GLN A 136 2.05 -0.42 -1.29
CA GLN A 136 1.84 0.03 -2.66
C GLN A 136 2.10 1.54 -2.77
N CYS A 137 3.03 1.92 -3.66
CA CYS A 137 3.34 3.31 -3.96
C CYS A 137 3.02 3.64 -5.42
N PHE A 138 2.79 4.93 -5.67
CA PHE A 138 2.63 5.50 -7.00
C PHE A 138 3.25 6.89 -7.05
N VAL A 139 3.46 7.41 -8.25
CA VAL A 139 4.04 8.73 -8.48
C VAL A 139 2.99 9.68 -9.02
N LEU A 140 3.03 10.93 -8.57
CA LEU A 140 2.28 12.04 -9.13
C LEU A 140 3.23 13.18 -9.53
N GLU A 141 2.93 13.86 -10.64
CA GLU A 141 3.57 15.12 -11.02
C GLU A 141 2.84 16.29 -10.35
N VAL A 142 3.56 17.13 -9.64
CA VAL A 142 3.01 18.29 -8.93
C VAL A 142 2.63 19.39 -9.90
N GLN A 143 1.45 19.96 -9.74
CA GLN A 143 0.99 21.16 -10.43
C GLN A 143 0.68 22.28 -9.45
N GLY A 144 1.13 23.50 -9.80
CA GLY A 144 0.93 24.69 -9.00
C GLY A 144 1.91 24.83 -7.84
N ASP A 145 1.65 25.81 -7.01
CA ASP A 145 2.58 26.36 -6.02
C ASP A 145 2.11 26.23 -4.57
N SER A 146 1.06 25.44 -4.32
CA SER A 146 0.42 25.36 -3.00
C SER A 146 1.29 24.72 -1.90
N MET A 147 2.43 24.09 -2.26
CA MET A 147 3.32 23.40 -1.33
C MET A 147 4.78 23.90 -1.41
N ILE A 148 5.00 25.11 -1.93
CA ILE A 148 6.33 25.65 -2.18
C ILE A 148 7.13 25.87 -0.89
N ASP A 149 6.49 26.27 0.21
CA ASP A 149 7.16 26.48 1.50
C ASP A 149 7.58 25.15 2.16
N ALA A 150 7.03 24.00 1.69
CA ALA A 150 7.50 22.66 2.01
C ALA A 150 8.60 22.16 1.04
N GLY A 151 9.04 23.00 0.09
CA GLY A 151 10.04 22.65 -0.91
C GLY A 151 9.51 21.81 -2.06
N ILE A 152 8.19 21.61 -2.17
CA ILE A 152 7.54 20.89 -3.26
C ILE A 152 7.11 21.90 -4.32
N LEU A 153 7.70 21.81 -5.50
CA LEU A 153 7.51 22.77 -6.60
C LEU A 153 6.75 22.12 -7.77
N GLU A 154 6.20 22.95 -8.62
CA GLU A 154 5.60 22.50 -9.89
C GLU A 154 6.61 21.71 -10.72
N GLY A 155 6.16 20.58 -11.28
CA GLY A 155 6.98 19.64 -12.06
C GLY A 155 7.74 18.62 -11.21
N ASP A 156 7.69 18.70 -9.87
CA ASP A 156 8.24 17.65 -9.02
C ASP A 156 7.44 16.34 -9.17
N HIS A 157 8.16 15.22 -9.04
CA HIS A 157 7.55 13.92 -8.87
C HIS A 157 7.49 13.58 -7.39
N VAL A 158 6.29 13.34 -6.87
CA VAL A 158 6.05 12.94 -5.49
C VAL A 158 5.66 11.47 -5.42
N VAL A 159 6.33 10.74 -4.53
CA VAL A 159 6.06 9.34 -4.25
C VAL A 159 5.03 9.26 -3.14
N ILE A 160 3.91 8.64 -3.43
CA ILE A 160 2.75 8.54 -2.54
C ILE A 160 2.55 7.07 -2.14
N GLU A 161 2.54 6.80 -0.85
CA GLU A 161 2.10 5.51 -0.32
C GLU A 161 0.57 5.47 -0.31
N LYS A 162 -0.01 4.47 -0.99
CA LYS A 162 -1.47 4.28 -1.04
C LYS A 162 -1.99 3.83 0.32
N ARG A 163 -2.74 4.69 1.00
CA ARG A 163 -3.47 4.40 2.25
C ARG A 163 -4.62 5.37 2.45
N SER A 164 -5.66 4.91 3.15
CA SER A 164 -6.88 5.70 3.40
C SER A 164 -6.86 6.45 4.72
N ASN A 165 -5.78 6.35 5.49
CA ASN A 165 -5.61 7.03 6.78
C ASN A 165 -4.30 7.83 6.81
N ALA A 166 -4.27 8.88 7.59
CA ALA A 166 -3.11 9.73 7.79
C ALA A 166 -3.09 10.26 9.23
N GLN A 167 -1.94 10.75 9.66
CA GLN A 167 -1.78 11.45 10.94
C GLN A 167 -1.77 12.96 10.72
N ASP A 168 -2.09 13.73 11.76
CA ASP A 168 -1.98 15.18 11.71
C ASP A 168 -0.53 15.59 11.39
N GLY A 169 -0.39 16.48 10.41
CA GLY A 169 0.91 16.92 9.90
C GLY A 169 1.43 16.12 8.72
N ASP A 170 0.82 15.00 8.36
CA ASP A 170 1.18 14.30 7.13
C ASP A 170 0.84 15.15 5.89
N ILE A 171 1.65 15.06 4.85
CA ILE A 171 1.31 15.59 3.53
C ILE A 171 0.57 14.51 2.76
N VAL A 172 -0.66 14.77 2.40
CA VAL A 172 -1.58 13.80 1.81
C VAL A 172 -2.04 14.19 0.42
N VAL A 173 -2.34 13.19 -0.40
CA VAL A 173 -3.22 13.32 -1.54
C VAL A 173 -4.64 13.10 -1.05
N ALA A 174 -5.45 14.16 -1.07
CA ALA A 174 -6.85 14.15 -0.67
C ALA A 174 -7.74 14.36 -1.88
N LEU A 175 -8.79 13.56 -2.00
CA LEU A 175 -9.88 13.74 -2.96
C LEU A 175 -11.05 14.40 -2.24
N ILE A 176 -11.48 15.57 -2.74
CA ILE A 176 -12.54 16.39 -2.17
C ILE A 176 -13.81 16.18 -2.99
N ASP A 177 -14.92 15.90 -2.31
CA ASP A 177 -16.25 15.65 -2.92
C ASP A 177 -16.21 14.63 -4.09
N GLY A 178 -15.25 13.68 -4.03
CA GLY A 178 -15.08 12.65 -5.04
C GLY A 178 -14.55 13.13 -6.40
N SER A 179 -14.12 14.38 -6.54
CA SER A 179 -13.74 14.98 -7.82
C SER A 179 -12.41 15.73 -7.81
N ASP A 180 -12.09 16.44 -6.75
CA ASP A 180 -10.94 17.35 -6.74
C ASP A 180 -9.78 16.78 -5.92
N ALA A 181 -8.72 16.30 -6.59
CA ALA A 181 -7.51 15.82 -5.93
C ALA A 181 -6.58 16.98 -5.60
N THR A 182 -5.99 16.98 -4.40
CA THR A 182 -5.04 17.99 -3.95
C THR A 182 -3.95 17.42 -3.05
N LEU A 183 -2.76 18.03 -3.05
CA LEU A 183 -1.67 17.74 -2.13
C LEU A 183 -1.60 18.82 -1.06
N LYS A 184 -1.80 18.47 0.20
CA LYS A 184 -1.84 19.39 1.34
C LYS A 184 -1.36 18.71 2.62
N THR A 185 -0.96 19.51 3.61
CA THR A 185 -0.79 19.01 4.97
C THR A 185 -2.16 18.85 5.63
N ILE A 186 -2.43 17.70 6.23
CA ILE A 186 -3.72 17.39 6.85
C ILE A 186 -3.70 17.67 8.35
N GLU A 187 -4.80 18.22 8.85
CA GLU A 187 -5.17 18.27 10.28
C GLU A 187 -6.59 17.74 10.42
N GLN A 188 -6.78 16.75 11.30
CA GLN A 188 -8.05 16.06 11.47
C GLN A 188 -8.59 16.28 12.89
N ARG A 189 -9.87 16.61 12.97
CA ARG A 189 -10.65 16.67 14.21
C ARG A 189 -11.91 15.85 14.06
N GLU A 190 -12.61 15.63 15.13
CA GLU A 190 -13.79 14.77 15.16
C GLU A 190 -14.89 15.19 14.16
N ASP A 191 -15.04 16.49 13.95
CA ASP A 191 -16.09 17.11 13.14
C ASP A 191 -15.58 17.84 11.87
N GLN A 192 -14.25 17.92 11.69
CA GLN A 192 -13.67 18.67 10.56
C GLN A 192 -12.30 18.14 10.14
N VAL A 193 -12.01 18.31 8.86
CA VAL A 193 -10.68 18.09 8.26
C VAL A 193 -10.19 19.42 7.68
N THR A 194 -9.03 19.87 8.09
CA THR A 194 -8.38 21.06 7.52
C THR A 194 -7.20 20.66 6.65
N LEU A 195 -7.20 21.14 5.43
CA LEU A 195 -6.12 20.95 4.45
C LEU A 195 -5.33 22.25 4.35
N HIS A 196 -4.09 22.20 4.83
CA HIS A 196 -3.19 23.34 4.90
C HIS A 196 -2.27 23.36 3.69
N PRO A 197 -2.31 24.41 2.85
CA PRO A 197 -1.25 24.64 1.88
C PRO A 197 0.06 24.99 2.62
N ALA A 198 1.18 24.56 2.09
CA ALA A 198 2.50 25.06 2.49
C ALA A 198 2.90 26.20 1.54
N ASN A 199 2.12 27.25 1.57
CA ASN A 199 2.35 28.50 0.83
C ASN A 199 1.78 29.66 1.67
N SER A 200 2.66 30.56 2.09
CA SER A 200 2.31 31.69 2.99
C SER A 200 1.29 32.66 2.40
N THR A 201 1.05 32.63 1.09
CA THR A 201 0.05 33.46 0.40
C THR A 201 -1.33 32.82 0.31
N MET A 202 -1.47 31.55 0.70
CA MET A 202 -2.70 30.76 0.60
C MET A 202 -3.30 30.51 1.98
N MET A 203 -4.63 30.41 2.04
CA MET A 203 -5.35 30.10 3.26
C MET A 203 -5.69 28.60 3.34
N PRO A 204 -5.74 28.01 4.54
CA PRO A 204 -6.23 26.65 4.74
C PRO A 204 -7.70 26.51 4.33
N PHE A 205 -8.08 25.30 3.92
CA PHE A 205 -9.45 24.94 3.61
C PHE A 205 -9.98 23.91 4.62
N THR A 206 -11.16 24.14 5.15
CA THR A 206 -11.80 23.26 6.13
C THR A 206 -13.03 22.61 5.50
N TYR A 207 -13.14 21.30 5.66
CA TYR A 207 -14.20 20.46 5.12
C TYR A 207 -14.83 19.60 6.21
N HIS A 208 -16.04 19.10 5.96
CA HIS A 208 -16.60 18.01 6.74
C HIS A 208 -15.82 16.71 6.45
N PRO A 209 -15.62 15.80 7.42
CA PRO A 209 -14.88 14.56 7.20
C PRO A 209 -15.37 13.73 6.01
N ASP A 210 -16.67 13.68 5.76
CA ASP A 210 -17.29 12.93 4.66
C ASP A 210 -16.95 13.50 3.27
N GLN A 211 -16.45 14.73 3.20
CA GLN A 211 -16.08 15.38 1.92
C GLN A 211 -14.62 15.07 1.52
N VAL A 212 -13.81 14.53 2.43
CA VAL A 212 -12.37 14.32 2.21
C VAL A 212 -12.03 12.85 2.25
N GLN A 213 -11.57 12.33 1.13
CA GLN A 213 -11.07 10.95 1.05
C GLN A 213 -9.56 10.98 0.84
N ILE A 214 -8.81 10.41 1.80
CA ILE A 214 -7.35 10.27 1.69
C ILE A 214 -7.06 9.16 0.67
N GLN A 215 -6.25 9.50 -0.36
CA GLN A 215 -5.81 8.58 -1.39
C GLN A 215 -4.43 8.00 -1.09
N GLY A 216 -3.63 8.75 -0.29
CA GLY A 216 -2.30 8.33 0.12
C GLY A 216 -1.53 9.43 0.82
N VAL A 217 -0.34 9.07 1.28
CA VAL A 217 0.56 9.95 2.03
C VAL A 217 1.90 10.06 1.32
N LEU A 218 2.45 11.28 1.29
CA LEU A 218 3.76 11.57 0.74
C LEU A 218 4.85 10.84 1.51
N VAL A 219 5.68 10.07 0.81
CA VAL A 219 6.83 9.34 1.38
C VAL A 219 8.15 9.73 0.73
N GLY A 220 8.12 10.34 -0.45
CA GLY A 220 9.31 10.76 -1.16
C GLY A 220 9.03 11.84 -2.20
N GLN A 221 10.10 12.52 -2.63
CA GLN A 221 10.05 13.56 -3.65
C GLN A 221 11.29 13.46 -4.54
N MET A 222 11.11 13.66 -5.82
CA MET A 222 12.17 13.70 -6.81
C MET A 222 12.02 14.95 -7.69
N ARG A 223 13.15 15.55 -8.05
CA ARG A 223 13.22 16.68 -8.98
C ARG A 223 14.33 16.47 -10.00
N SER A 224 14.01 16.66 -11.28
CA SER A 224 14.98 16.71 -12.37
C SER A 224 15.34 18.16 -12.70
N TYR A 225 16.60 18.41 -13.01
CA TYR A 225 17.12 19.72 -13.43
C TYR A 225 17.66 19.63 -14.88
N LEU A 226 17.02 18.83 -15.73
CA LEU A 226 17.40 18.64 -17.13
C LEU A 226 16.80 19.73 -18.02
#